data_6c9b477e3bf82e00836b340928fd17fd
#
_entry.id   6c9b477e3bf82e00836b340928fd17fd
#
_cell.length_a   1.000
_cell.length_b   1.000
_cell.length_c   1.000
_cell.angle_alpha   90.00
_cell.angle_beta   90.00
_cell.angle_gamma   90.00
#
_symmetry.space_group_name_H-M   'P 1'
#
loop_
_entity.id
_entity.type
_entity.pdbx_description
1 polymer ?
#
loop_
_entity_poly.entity_id
_entity_poly.type
_entity_poly.pdbx_seq_one_letter_code
_entity_poly.pdbx_strand_id
1 'polypeptide(L)'
;MPLSMPFRAGDLVVVVLHSPRERVWGRILGLEASGVAIRGVDLAPWNEVLTLVRTGQSDQVALGTRFLPMHRVETLYLDEPSSGAPSLADTFCERTGQDPHAFLADPPSPPSRHRRNP
;
A
#
# COMPACT_ATOMS: atom_id res chain seq x y z
N MET A 1 1.56 14.55 -28.68
CA MET A 1 2.05 14.83 -27.38
C MET A 1 1.74 13.69 -26.43
N PRO A 2 2.73 13.15 -25.81
CA PRO A 2 2.49 12.05 -24.88
C PRO A 2 1.76 12.52 -23.65
N LEU A 3 0.90 11.66 -23.11
CA LEU A 3 0.24 11.94 -21.86
C LEU A 3 1.14 11.56 -20.71
N SER A 4 1.12 12.37 -19.68
CA SER A 4 1.86 12.03 -18.48
C SER A 4 1.15 10.91 -17.73
N MET A 5 1.94 9.98 -17.21
CA MET A 5 1.41 8.94 -16.33
C MET A 5 0.98 9.61 -15.02
N PRO A 6 -0.29 9.45 -14.61
CA PRO A 6 -0.74 10.10 -13.39
C PRO A 6 -0.30 9.39 -12.10
N PHE A 7 0.22 8.16 -12.22
CA PHE A 7 0.66 7.39 -11.05
C PHE A 7 2.17 7.49 -10.94
N ARG A 8 2.66 7.74 -9.73
CA ARG A 8 4.08 7.90 -9.47
C ARG A 8 4.49 7.10 -8.25
N ALA A 9 5.76 6.74 -8.19
CA ALA A 9 6.30 6.11 -6.99
C ALA A 9 6.03 7.03 -5.80
N GLY A 10 5.58 6.44 -4.71
CA GLY A 10 5.21 7.18 -3.52
C GLY A 10 3.73 7.47 -3.37
N ASP A 11 2.97 7.37 -4.46
CA ASP A 11 1.53 7.61 -4.38
C ASP A 11 0.83 6.53 -3.57
N LEU A 12 -0.19 6.91 -2.82
CA LEU A 12 -1.05 5.96 -2.13
C LEU A 12 -2.18 5.56 -3.07
N VAL A 13 -2.36 4.28 -3.24
CA VAL A 13 -3.29 3.73 -4.22
C VAL A 13 -4.06 2.55 -3.64
N VAL A 14 -5.14 2.20 -4.35
CA VAL A 14 -5.81 0.93 -4.14
C VAL A 14 -5.67 0.14 -5.44
N VAL A 15 -5.24 -1.10 -5.31
CA VAL A 15 -5.17 -2.02 -6.45
C VAL A 15 -6.25 -3.06 -6.24
N VAL A 16 -7.11 -3.21 -7.24
CA VAL A 16 -8.14 -4.24 -7.24
C VAL A 16 -7.63 -5.37 -8.12
N LEU A 17 -7.59 -6.56 -7.56
CA LEU A 17 -7.11 -7.74 -8.26
C LEU A 17 -8.29 -8.68 -8.55
N HIS A 18 -8.12 -9.54 -9.54
CA HIS A 18 -9.10 -10.58 -9.81
C HIS A 18 -8.40 -11.94 -9.84
N SER A 19 -9.17 -12.99 -9.66
CA SER A 19 -8.71 -14.39 -9.76
C SER A 19 -7.59 -14.75 -8.81
N PRO A 20 -7.77 -14.63 -7.51
CA PRO A 20 -8.98 -14.28 -6.78
C PRO A 20 -9.13 -12.77 -6.61
N ARG A 21 -10.33 -12.35 -6.28
CA ARG A 21 -10.60 -10.94 -6.07
C ARG A 21 -10.01 -10.51 -4.73
N GLU A 22 -9.18 -9.48 -4.78
CA GLU A 22 -8.53 -8.91 -3.60
C GLU A 22 -8.42 -7.41 -3.81
N ARG A 23 -8.29 -6.68 -2.73
CA ARG A 23 -8.00 -5.26 -2.77
C ARG A 23 -6.84 -4.97 -1.85
N VAL A 24 -5.88 -4.20 -2.35
CA VAL A 24 -4.66 -3.86 -1.61
C VAL A 24 -4.55 -2.35 -1.55
N TRP A 25 -4.29 -1.81 -0.37
CA TRP A 25 -4.02 -0.39 -0.19
C TRP A 25 -2.55 -0.25 0.12
N GLY A 26 -1.88 0.64 -0.57
CA GLY A 26 -0.46 0.78 -0.32
C GLY A 26 0.17 1.93 -1.08
N ARG A 27 1.49 1.97 -0.99
CA ARG A 27 2.32 2.97 -1.63
C ARG A 27 3.00 2.34 -2.84
N ILE A 28 2.88 3.00 -3.98
CA ILE A 28 3.52 2.50 -5.20
C ILE A 28 5.03 2.61 -5.06
N LEU A 29 5.71 1.52 -5.35
CA LEU A 29 7.18 1.51 -5.46
C LEU A 29 7.61 1.58 -6.92
N GLY A 30 6.82 1.02 -7.82
CA GLY A 30 7.10 1.05 -9.24
C GLY A 30 5.90 0.59 -10.04
N LEU A 31 5.79 1.07 -11.27
CA LEU A 31 4.70 0.71 -12.16
C LEU A 31 5.28 0.48 -13.54
N GLU A 32 5.08 -0.71 -14.07
CA GLU A 32 5.57 -1.11 -15.37
C GLU A 32 4.50 -1.85 -16.13
N ALA A 33 4.76 -2.14 -17.39
CA ALA A 33 3.82 -2.92 -18.18
C ALA A 33 3.61 -4.31 -17.58
N SER A 34 4.60 -4.85 -16.88
CA SER A 34 4.50 -6.20 -16.31
C SER A 34 3.73 -6.24 -14.99
N GLY A 35 3.61 -5.12 -14.30
CA GLY A 35 2.88 -5.12 -13.04
C GLY A 35 3.18 -3.93 -12.15
N VAL A 36 2.72 -4.04 -10.91
CA VAL A 36 2.82 -2.98 -9.91
C VAL A 36 3.59 -3.51 -8.72
N ALA A 37 4.65 -2.80 -8.34
CA ALA A 37 5.34 -3.08 -7.09
C ALA A 37 4.77 -2.14 -6.03
N ILE A 38 4.33 -2.70 -4.92
CA ILE A 38 3.60 -1.94 -3.92
C ILE A 38 4.01 -2.40 -2.52
N ARG A 39 4.05 -1.47 -1.60
CA ARG A 39 4.16 -1.80 -0.19
C ARG A 39 2.84 -1.47 0.46
N GLY A 40 2.16 -2.47 0.97
CA GLY A 40 0.80 -2.24 1.44
C GLY A 40 0.21 -3.39 2.21
N VAL A 41 -1.09 -3.29 2.43
CA VAL A 41 -1.86 -4.25 3.22
C VAL A 41 -3.12 -4.62 2.46
N ASP A 42 -3.61 -5.82 2.72
CA ASP A 42 -4.92 -6.22 2.20
C ASP A 42 -6.01 -5.42 2.89
N LEU A 43 -7.04 -5.08 2.15
CA LEU A 43 -8.15 -4.30 2.70
C LEU A 43 -9.21 -5.16 3.38
N ALA A 44 -9.20 -6.47 3.16
CA ALA A 44 -10.20 -7.32 3.80
C ALA A 44 -10.18 -7.16 5.34
N PRO A 45 -9.02 -7.19 6.01
CA PRO A 45 -9.00 -6.98 7.47
C PRO A 45 -8.78 -5.51 7.84
N TRP A 46 -9.44 -4.58 7.13
CA TRP A 46 -9.15 -3.15 7.33
C TRP A 46 -9.37 -2.70 8.76
N ASN A 47 -10.49 -3.10 9.36
CA ASN A 47 -10.79 -2.67 10.73
C ASN A 47 -9.78 -3.24 11.72
N GLU A 48 -9.31 -4.45 11.48
CA GLU A 48 -8.29 -5.04 12.34
C GLU A 48 -6.97 -4.30 12.20
N VAL A 49 -6.61 -3.93 10.97
CA VAL A 49 -5.39 -3.15 10.73
C VAL A 49 -5.45 -1.84 11.53
N LEU A 50 -6.57 -1.12 11.43
CA LEU A 50 -6.72 0.13 12.14
C LEU A 50 -6.60 -0.06 13.66
N THR A 51 -7.20 -1.11 14.18
CA THR A 51 -7.15 -1.39 15.61
C THR A 51 -5.72 -1.72 16.05
N LEU A 52 -5.02 -2.56 15.30
CA LEU A 52 -3.66 -2.93 15.67
C LEU A 52 -2.73 -1.72 15.67
N VAL A 53 -2.85 -0.87 14.65
CA VAL A 53 -2.01 0.32 14.59
C VAL A 53 -2.34 1.27 15.73
N ARG A 54 -3.64 1.50 15.97
CA ARG A 54 -4.07 2.42 17.02
C ARG A 54 -3.59 1.99 18.41
N THR A 55 -3.52 0.69 18.64
CA THR A 55 -3.14 0.17 19.95
C THR A 55 -1.66 -0.16 20.07
N GLY A 56 -0.83 0.32 19.12
CA GLY A 56 0.62 0.14 19.23
C GLY A 56 1.12 -1.22 18.81
N GLN A 57 0.31 -1.97 18.07
CA GLN A 57 0.67 -3.31 17.63
C GLN A 57 0.84 -3.37 16.11
N SER A 58 1.36 -2.30 15.52
CA SER A 58 1.52 -2.26 14.07
C SER A 58 2.47 -3.34 13.54
N ASP A 59 3.34 -3.87 14.41
CA ASP A 59 4.21 -4.96 14.01
C ASP A 59 3.45 -6.25 13.74
N GLN A 60 2.20 -6.34 14.14
CA GLN A 60 1.38 -7.51 13.89
C GLN A 60 0.53 -7.37 12.63
N VAL A 61 0.62 -6.23 11.95
CA VAL A 61 -0.09 -6.05 10.70
C VAL A 61 0.70 -6.71 9.58
N ALA A 62 0.00 -7.40 8.67
CA ALA A 62 0.65 -8.02 7.53
C ALA A 62 0.94 -6.97 6.45
N LEU A 63 1.89 -6.10 6.74
CA LEU A 63 2.34 -5.07 5.84
C LEU A 63 3.57 -5.60 5.09
N GLY A 64 3.51 -5.59 3.77
CA GLY A 64 4.61 -6.15 3.00
C GLY A 64 4.79 -5.51 1.65
N THR A 65 5.92 -5.82 1.04
CA THR A 65 6.25 -5.39 -0.32
C THR A 65 5.91 -6.52 -1.26
N ARG A 66 5.09 -6.23 -2.28
CA ARG A 66 4.57 -7.23 -3.19
C ARG A 66 4.68 -6.73 -4.62
N PHE A 67 4.86 -7.66 -5.53
CA PHE A 67 4.75 -7.37 -6.96
C PHE A 67 3.45 -8.00 -7.44
N LEU A 68 2.57 -7.17 -8.01
CA LEU A 68 1.27 -7.61 -8.49
C LEU A 68 1.33 -7.67 -10.01
N PRO A 69 1.32 -8.89 -10.58
CA PRO A 69 1.41 -9.01 -12.05
C PRO A 69 0.24 -8.32 -12.73
N MET A 70 0.50 -7.68 -13.86
CA MET A 70 -0.53 -6.89 -14.52
C MET A 70 -1.73 -7.74 -14.94
N HIS A 71 -1.54 -9.02 -15.25
CA HIS A 71 -2.67 -9.85 -15.65
C HIS A 71 -3.66 -10.09 -14.51
N ARG A 72 -3.24 -9.81 -13.25
CA ARG A 72 -4.16 -9.92 -12.12
C ARG A 72 -4.78 -8.59 -11.75
N VAL A 73 -4.30 -7.49 -12.30
CA VAL A 73 -4.78 -6.16 -11.91
C VAL A 73 -6.04 -5.85 -12.70
N GLU A 74 -7.15 -5.65 -11.99
CA GLU A 74 -8.38 -5.20 -12.61
C GLU A 74 -8.41 -3.68 -12.67
N THR A 75 -8.04 -3.02 -11.59
CA THR A 75 -8.07 -1.56 -11.51
C THR A 75 -6.98 -1.08 -10.55
N LEU A 76 -6.36 0.02 -10.92
CA LEU A 76 -5.44 0.75 -10.05
C LEU A 76 -5.98 2.17 -9.94
N TYR A 77 -6.26 2.64 -8.74
CA TYR A 77 -6.72 4.01 -8.60
C TYR A 77 -6.07 4.70 -7.41
N LEU A 78 -5.95 6.01 -7.52
CA LEU A 78 -5.37 6.81 -6.44
C LEU A 78 -6.30 6.78 -5.23
N ASP A 79 -5.70 6.74 -4.05
CA ASP A 79 -6.45 6.84 -2.80
C ASP A 79 -6.71 8.31 -2.54
N GLU A 80 -7.89 8.77 -2.90
CA GLU A 80 -8.26 10.18 -2.77
C GLU A 80 -9.72 10.27 -2.37
N PRO A 81 -10.14 11.39 -1.77
CA PRO A 81 -11.55 11.56 -1.40
C PRO A 81 -12.42 11.53 -2.64
N SER A 82 -13.59 10.94 -2.52
CA SER A 82 -14.47 10.77 -3.66
C SER A 82 -15.92 10.70 -3.18
N SER A 83 -16.78 11.46 -3.85
CA SER A 83 -18.24 11.41 -3.59
C SER A 83 -18.59 11.61 -2.11
N GLY A 84 -17.88 12.52 -1.46
CA GLY A 84 -18.16 12.81 -0.06
C GLY A 84 -17.52 11.82 0.91
N ALA A 85 -16.85 10.79 0.42
CA ALA A 85 -16.16 9.83 1.28
C ALA A 85 -14.70 10.24 1.42
N PRO A 86 -14.10 10.07 2.60
CA PRO A 86 -12.68 10.37 2.76
C PRO A 86 -11.81 9.32 2.08
N SER A 87 -10.56 9.67 1.83
CA SER A 87 -9.60 8.68 1.37
C SER A 87 -9.33 7.66 2.48
N LEU A 88 -8.78 6.51 2.11
CA LEU A 88 -8.38 5.53 3.12
C LEU A 88 -7.25 6.10 3.97
N ALA A 89 -6.36 6.90 3.36
CA ALA A 89 -5.29 7.55 4.10
C ALA A 89 -5.84 8.50 5.16
N ASP A 90 -6.88 9.27 4.82
CA ASP A 90 -7.50 10.17 5.79
C ASP A 90 -8.14 9.37 6.93
N THR A 91 -8.83 8.31 6.60
CA THR A 91 -9.46 7.45 7.60
C THR A 91 -8.39 6.81 8.49
N PHE A 92 -7.30 6.35 7.89
CA PHE A 92 -6.21 5.77 8.66
C PHE A 92 -5.65 6.78 9.66
N CYS A 93 -5.36 7.98 9.19
CA CYS A 93 -4.81 9.03 10.04
C CYS A 93 -5.78 9.37 11.18
N GLU A 94 -7.06 9.53 10.84
CA GLU A 94 -8.06 9.91 11.83
C GLU A 94 -8.25 8.82 12.87
N ARG A 95 -8.29 7.56 12.45
CA ARG A 95 -8.61 6.45 13.33
C ARG A 95 -7.41 5.97 14.13
N THR A 96 -6.20 6.13 13.63
CA THR A 96 -5.01 5.61 14.30
C THR A 96 -4.13 6.70 14.91
N GLY A 97 -4.27 7.94 14.46
CA GLY A 97 -3.37 9.02 14.87
C GLY A 97 -1.99 8.91 14.23
N GLN A 98 -1.80 8.01 13.27
CA GLN A 98 -0.52 7.78 12.64
C GLN A 98 -0.54 8.31 11.21
N ASP A 99 0.64 8.70 10.73
CA ASP A 99 0.79 9.15 9.35
C ASP A 99 0.82 7.94 8.42
N PRO A 100 -0.11 7.85 7.45
CA PRO A 100 -0.13 6.70 6.55
C PRO A 100 1.13 6.57 5.70
N HIS A 101 1.78 7.67 5.34
CA HIS A 101 3.01 7.59 4.58
C HIS A 101 4.14 6.99 5.41
N ALA A 102 4.20 7.32 6.69
CA ALA A 102 5.19 6.73 7.58
C ALA A 102 4.91 5.25 7.80
N PHE A 103 3.64 4.90 7.96
CA PHE A 103 3.26 3.51 8.15
C PHE A 103 3.65 2.66 6.93
N LEU A 104 3.47 3.20 5.73
CA LEU A 104 3.73 2.46 4.50
C LEU A 104 5.16 2.67 3.98
N ALA A 105 6.01 3.34 4.73
CA ALA A 105 7.39 3.54 4.30
C ALA A 105 8.16 2.23 4.36
N ASP A 106 9.23 2.15 3.58
CA ASP A 106 10.08 0.98 3.61
C ASP A 106 10.70 0.83 4.99
N PRO A 107 10.84 -0.39 5.49
CA PRO A 107 11.52 -0.58 6.77
C PRO A 107 12.99 -0.18 6.64
N PRO A 108 13.61 0.25 7.74
CA PRO A 108 15.03 0.55 7.70
C PRO A 108 15.81 -0.71 7.35
N SER A 109 16.88 -0.54 6.57
CA SER A 109 17.71 -1.65 6.19
C SER A 109 18.42 -2.22 7.41
N PRO A 110 18.41 -3.55 7.61
CA PRO A 110 19.15 -4.15 8.70
C PRO A 110 20.64 -3.92 8.49
N PRO A 111 21.36 -3.55 9.52
CA PRO A 111 22.77 -3.16 9.35
C PRO A 111 23.65 -4.26 8.78
N SER A 112 23.44 -5.51 9.10
CA SER A 112 24.39 -6.52 8.68
C SER A 112 23.77 -7.68 7.97
N ARG A 113 22.48 -7.64 7.70
CA ARG A 113 21.86 -8.77 7.19
C ARG A 113 22.32 -9.22 5.85
N HIS A 114 22.50 -8.35 4.96
CA HIS A 114 22.85 -8.74 3.62
C HIS A 114 24.31 -8.89 3.45
N ARG A 115 25.15 -8.69 4.45
CA ARG A 115 26.51 -8.94 4.20
C ARG A 115 26.90 -10.08 4.90
N ARG A 116 26.08 -10.87 5.38
CA ARG A 116 26.51 -11.97 5.94
C ARG A 116 26.96 -12.90 4.99
N ASN A 117 27.01 -12.80 4.01
CA ASN A 117 27.50 -13.70 3.22
C ASN A 117 28.65 -13.35 2.86
N PRO A 118 29.27 -13.79 3.03
CA PRO A 118 30.31 -13.82 2.75
C PRO A 118 30.90 -14.27 2.45
#